data_b980ea48aa894898a1fc1f6adbab61a2
#
_entry.id   b980ea48aa894898a1fc1f6adbab61a2
#
_cell.length_a   1.000
_cell.length_b   1.000
_cell.length_c   1.000
_cell.angle_alpha   90.00
_cell.angle_beta   90.00
_cell.angle_gamma   90.00
#
_symmetry.space_group_name_H-M   'P 1'
#
loop_
_entity.id
_entity.type
_entity.pdbx_description
1 polymer ?
#
loop_
_entity_poly.entity_id
_entity_poly.type
_entity_poly.pdbx_seq_one_letter_code
_entity_poly.pdbx_strand_id
1 'polypeptide(L)'
;MKLFKIYQNINKGYDTYDSAVVIANSAEEAQKIHPYDGSDDFLLYDSWVSRPDLVELIYLGEVVGEPDDDIYPGAVICASFNAG
;
A
#
# COMPACT_ATOMS: atom_id res chain seq x y z
N MET A 1 15.63 -1.32 -1.52
CA MET A 1 14.19 -1.18 -1.23
C MET A 1 13.79 0.28 -1.30
N LYS A 2 12.60 0.55 -1.77
CA LYS A 2 12.07 1.90 -1.94
C LYS A 2 10.84 2.10 -1.07
N LEU A 3 10.63 3.33 -0.63
CA LEU A 3 9.48 3.71 0.18
C LEU A 3 8.50 4.49 -0.71
N PHE A 4 7.24 4.06 -0.73
CA PHE A 4 6.19 4.71 -1.50
C PHE A 4 5.01 5.04 -0.61
N LYS A 5 4.35 6.15 -0.92
CA LYS A 5 2.97 6.37 -0.47
C LYS A 5 2.05 5.90 -1.58
N ILE A 6 1.15 4.97 -1.26
CA ILE A 6 0.08 4.55 -2.15
C ILE A 6 -1.23 5.17 -1.68
N TYR A 7 -2.09 5.58 -2.61
CA TYR A 7 -3.35 6.21 -2.26
C TYR A 7 -4.39 6.00 -3.34
N GLN A 8 -5.63 6.18 -2.97
CA GLN A 8 -6.75 6.10 -3.90
C GLN A 8 -7.82 7.12 -3.51
N ASN A 9 -8.65 7.48 -4.45
CA ASN A 9 -9.66 8.50 -4.29
C ASN A 9 -11.01 8.05 -4.89
N ILE A 10 -11.22 6.76 -4.99
CA ILE A 10 -12.39 6.15 -5.63
C ILE A 10 -13.31 5.55 -4.59
N ASN A 11 -12.77 4.74 -3.68
CA ASN A 11 -13.52 4.06 -2.62
C ASN A 11 -13.29 4.80 -1.30
N LYS A 12 -14.20 5.70 -0.93
CA LYS A 12 -14.05 6.63 0.18
C LYS A 12 -15.03 6.43 1.32
N GLY A 13 -15.78 5.35 1.33
CA GLY A 13 -16.76 5.10 2.37
C GLY A 13 -16.13 4.76 3.72
N TYR A 14 -16.97 4.38 4.67
CA TYR A 14 -16.49 3.87 5.95
C TYR A 14 -15.76 2.54 5.75
N ASP A 15 -14.83 2.25 6.64
CA ASP A 15 -14.04 1.03 6.63
C ASP A 15 -13.21 0.87 5.35
N THR A 16 -12.68 2.00 4.84
CA THR A 16 -11.77 2.01 3.69
C THR A 16 -10.45 2.65 4.05
N TYR A 17 -9.40 2.28 3.30
CA TYR A 17 -8.09 2.91 3.42
C TYR A 17 -7.97 4.05 2.41
N ASP A 18 -7.54 5.22 2.87
CA ASP A 18 -7.24 6.38 2.00
C ASP A 18 -5.85 6.23 1.38
N SER A 19 -4.89 5.84 2.20
CA SER A 19 -3.49 5.77 1.80
C SER A 19 -2.72 4.83 2.72
N ALA A 20 -1.52 4.48 2.29
CA ALA A 20 -0.57 3.73 3.11
C ALA A 20 0.85 4.07 2.68
N VAL A 21 1.80 3.84 3.58
CA VAL A 21 3.22 3.89 3.27
C VAL A 21 3.72 2.45 3.22
N VAL A 22 4.32 2.08 2.09
CA VAL A 22 4.72 0.70 1.82
C VAL A 22 6.17 0.65 1.34
N ILE A 23 6.79 -0.52 1.49
CA ILE A 23 8.11 -0.81 0.96
C ILE A 23 7.97 -1.71 -0.26
N ALA A 24 8.63 -1.35 -1.36
CA ALA A 24 8.64 -2.15 -2.57
C ALA A 24 9.95 -1.92 -3.32
N ASN A 25 10.26 -2.81 -4.25
CA ASN A 25 11.44 -2.64 -5.10
C ASN A 25 11.16 -1.79 -6.34
N SER A 26 9.90 -1.65 -6.71
CA SER A 26 9.48 -0.85 -7.86
C SER A 26 8.10 -0.26 -7.64
N ALA A 27 7.75 0.73 -8.48
CA ALA A 27 6.41 1.32 -8.48
C ALA A 27 5.34 0.29 -8.81
N GLU A 28 5.62 -0.62 -9.74
CA GLU A 28 4.67 -1.68 -10.11
C GLU A 28 4.38 -2.61 -8.94
N GLU A 29 5.39 -2.97 -8.17
CA GLU A 29 5.21 -3.79 -6.97
C GLU A 29 4.42 -3.04 -5.91
N ALA A 30 4.69 -1.74 -5.72
CA ALA A 30 3.97 -0.92 -4.75
C ALA A 30 2.47 -0.84 -5.06
N GLN A 31 2.11 -0.76 -6.34
CA GLN A 31 0.70 -0.73 -6.74
C GLN A 31 -0.06 -2.01 -6.41
N LYS A 32 0.63 -3.11 -6.21
CA LYS A 32 0.03 -4.42 -5.92
C LYS A 32 -0.09 -4.74 -4.44
N ILE A 33 0.23 -3.79 -3.57
CA ILE A 33 0.18 -3.99 -2.12
C ILE A 33 -1.15 -3.51 -1.58
N HIS A 34 -1.92 -4.42 -0.96
CA HIS A 34 -3.14 -4.06 -0.25
C HIS A 34 -2.77 -3.52 1.13
N PRO A 35 -3.31 -2.35 1.55
CA PRO A 35 -2.95 -1.75 2.83
C PRO A 35 -3.28 -2.58 4.07
N TYR A 36 -4.23 -3.50 3.96
CA TYR A 36 -4.67 -4.31 5.11
C TYR A 36 -3.60 -5.33 5.52
N ASP A 37 -3.10 -6.10 4.56
CA ASP A 37 -2.21 -7.23 4.86
C ASP A 37 -0.99 -7.33 3.95
N GLY A 38 -0.80 -6.39 3.03
CA GLY A 38 0.29 -6.42 2.07
C GLY A 38 0.10 -7.39 0.91
N SER A 39 -1.02 -8.07 0.83
CA SER A 39 -1.29 -9.03 -0.24
C SER A 39 -1.55 -8.35 -1.58
N ASP A 40 -1.54 -9.14 -2.65
CA ASP A 40 -1.89 -8.67 -3.99
C ASP A 40 -3.34 -9.05 -4.39
N ASP A 41 -4.10 -9.66 -3.50
CA ASP A 41 -5.49 -10.02 -3.75
C ASP A 41 -6.42 -8.87 -3.35
N PHE A 42 -6.67 -7.99 -4.30
CA PHE A 42 -7.49 -6.80 -4.08
C PHE A 42 -8.99 -7.12 -4.01
N LEU A 43 -9.41 -8.29 -4.44
CA LEU A 43 -10.81 -8.70 -4.39
C LEU A 43 -11.19 -9.35 -3.06
N LEU A 44 -10.21 -9.73 -2.25
CA LEU A 44 -10.46 -10.38 -0.96
C LEU A 44 -11.10 -9.41 0.05
N TYR A 45 -10.73 -8.14 -0.01
CA TYR A 45 -11.26 -7.11 0.87
C TYR A 45 -11.74 -5.91 0.05
N ASP A 46 -12.89 -5.38 0.39
CA ASP A 46 -13.46 -4.21 -0.29
C ASP A 46 -13.06 -2.87 0.36
N SER A 47 -12.06 -2.89 1.24
CA SER A 47 -11.57 -1.70 1.94
C SER A 47 -10.55 -0.88 1.12
N TRP A 48 -10.28 -1.27 -0.10
CA TRP A 48 -9.33 -0.64 -1.01
C TRP A 48 -9.95 -0.56 -2.41
N VAL A 49 -9.17 -0.23 -3.41
CA VAL A 49 -9.62 -0.29 -4.81
C VAL A 49 -9.61 -1.74 -5.31
N SER A 50 -10.39 -2.02 -6.35
CA SER A 50 -10.58 -3.39 -6.84
C SER A 50 -9.46 -3.88 -7.76
N ARG A 51 -8.60 -2.98 -8.26
CA ARG A 51 -7.53 -3.31 -9.19
C ARG A 51 -6.28 -2.47 -8.90
N PRO A 52 -5.08 -3.05 -9.06
CA PRO A 52 -3.83 -2.30 -8.85
C PRO A 52 -3.68 -1.05 -9.74
N ASP A 53 -4.19 -1.06 -10.95
CA ASP A 53 -4.07 0.09 -11.86
C ASP A 53 -4.86 1.32 -11.39
N LEU A 54 -5.72 1.17 -10.40
CA LEU A 54 -6.45 2.28 -9.79
C LEU A 54 -5.70 2.91 -8.62
N VAL A 55 -4.60 2.33 -8.19
CA VAL A 55 -3.76 2.86 -7.12
C VAL A 55 -2.84 3.94 -7.67
N GLU A 56 -2.84 5.09 -7.01
CA GLU A 56 -1.87 6.15 -7.26
C GLU A 56 -0.73 6.05 -6.26
N LEU A 57 0.45 6.53 -6.63
CA LEU A 57 1.60 6.43 -5.75
C LEU A 57 2.55 7.61 -5.89
N ILE A 58 3.30 7.86 -4.81
CA ILE A 58 4.35 8.86 -4.75
C ILE A 58 5.60 8.15 -4.20
N TYR A 59 6.72 8.29 -4.90
CA TYR A 59 8.00 7.82 -4.42
C TYR A 59 8.48 8.73 -3.28
N LEU A 60 8.79 8.15 -2.12
CA LEU A 60 9.20 8.91 -0.94
C LEU A 60 10.72 8.87 -0.71
N GLY A 61 11.39 7.81 -1.13
CA GLY A 61 12.82 7.67 -0.93
C GLY A 61 13.29 6.23 -0.89
N GLU A 62 14.57 6.06 -0.58
CA GLU A 62 15.19 4.74 -0.44
C GLU A 62 15.15 4.28 1.01
N VAL A 63 14.99 2.98 1.19
CA VAL A 63 15.12 2.33 2.50
C VAL A 63 16.55 1.80 2.60
N VAL A 64 17.28 2.29 3.60
CA VAL A 64 18.69 1.90 3.84
C VAL A 64 18.72 0.74 4.81
N GLY A 65 19.57 -0.25 4.52
CA GLY A 65 19.75 -1.43 5.37
C GLY A 65 19.26 -2.70 4.72
N GLU A 66 19.39 -3.80 5.45
CA GLU A 66 18.97 -5.11 4.97
C GLU A 66 17.54 -5.42 5.41
N PRO A 67 16.80 -6.25 4.65
CA PRO A 67 15.46 -6.68 5.05
C PRO A 67 15.48 -7.41 6.39
N ASP A 68 14.45 -7.18 7.20
CA ASP A 68 14.22 -7.88 8.46
C ASP A 68 12.72 -8.20 8.59
N ASP A 69 12.27 -8.61 9.79
CA ASP A 69 10.88 -9.02 10.02
C ASP A 69 9.87 -7.88 9.83
N ASP A 70 10.30 -6.63 9.98
CA ASP A 70 9.42 -5.46 9.87
C ASP A 70 9.66 -4.66 8.60
N ILE A 71 10.86 -4.80 8.00
CA ILE A 71 11.29 -4.01 6.84
C ILE A 71 11.67 -4.97 5.72
N TYR A 72 10.75 -5.15 4.79
CA TYR A 72 10.90 -6.07 3.65
C TYR A 72 10.02 -5.59 2.49
N PRO A 73 10.34 -5.99 1.24
CA PRO A 73 9.49 -5.66 0.10
C PRO A 73 8.09 -6.25 0.26
N GLY A 74 7.07 -5.40 0.18
CA GLY A 74 5.69 -5.76 0.44
C GLY A 74 5.17 -5.33 1.81
N ALA A 75 6.05 -4.85 2.70
CA ALA A 75 5.64 -4.40 4.03
C ALA A 75 4.78 -3.14 3.96
N VAL A 76 3.73 -3.12 4.75
CA VAL A 76 2.93 -1.92 5.01
C VAL A 76 3.44 -1.30 6.31
N ILE A 77 4.02 -0.10 6.21
CA ILE A 77 4.61 0.58 7.37
C ILE A 77 3.53 1.26 8.21
N CYS A 78 2.61 1.94 7.55
CA CYS A 78 1.45 2.55 8.19
C CYS A 78 0.37 2.77 7.15
N ALA A 79 -0.87 2.89 7.61
CA ALA A 79 -2.00 3.10 6.73
C ALA A 79 -3.00 4.05 7.38
N SER A 80 -3.67 4.85 6.56
CA SER A 80 -4.76 5.72 6.99
C SER A 80 -6.08 5.02 6.71
N PHE A 81 -6.76 4.62 7.77
CA PHE A 81 -8.02 3.87 7.69
C PHE A 81 -9.18 4.75 8.15
N ASN A 82 -10.21 4.82 7.34
CA ASN A 82 -11.43 5.57 7.66
C ASN A 82 -12.43 4.63 8.35
N ALA A 83 -12.42 4.64 9.67
CA ALA A 83 -13.30 3.78 10.47
C ALA A 83 -14.70 4.36 10.72
N GLY A 84 -15.02 5.45 10.06
CA GLY A 84 -16.32 6.07 10.21
C GLY A 84 -16.28 7.35 11.01
#